data_f25e420955d21afbe242198679a06a58
#
_entry.id   f25e420955d21afbe242198679a06a58
#
_cell.length_a   1.000
_cell.length_b   1.000
_cell.length_c   1.000
_cell.angle_alpha   90.00
_cell.angle_beta   90.00
_cell.angle_gamma   90.00
#
_symmetry.space_group_name_H-M   'P 1'
#
loop_
_entity.id
_entity.type
_entity.pdbx_description
1 polymer ?
#
loop_
_entity_poly.entity_id
_entity_poly.type
_entity_poly.pdbx_seq_one_letter_code
_entity_poly.pdbx_strand_id
1 'polypeptide(L)'
;MKKQFKFGHLYLVIVTGLVGIMLSACSTYNKIYTEDDIVYSTKRFELKYDYKNRSRRMPFYFTQSIVKEVDKNNNVSYQAYDVISLTSSSFRVDEKAILIIDNRPYPMEIDKIELENVKTISESTTDIQTLDSTTVSVITGYSENNRKITRFSYKIPVSTIMEIKKANQIYIRYYSGPSMITIKPKKLSIKKIKKLIDTE
;
A
#
# COMPACT_ATOMS: atom_id res chain seq x y z
N MET A 1 -2.30 51.11 -33.94
CA MET A 1 -3.14 49.88 -33.89
C MET A 1 -2.39 48.76 -33.16
N LYS A 2 -2.84 48.39 -31.96
CA LYS A 2 -2.90 47.09 -31.27
C LYS A 2 -1.62 46.23 -31.12
N LYS A 3 -0.94 46.42 -29.99
CA LYS A 3 -0.03 45.44 -29.35
C LYS A 3 -0.71 44.87 -28.08
N GLN A 4 -1.84 44.19 -28.17
CA GLN A 4 -2.52 43.60 -26.96
C GLN A 4 -2.56 42.08 -26.94
N PHE A 5 -1.80 41.37 -27.77
CA PHE A 5 -1.99 39.92 -27.90
C PHE A 5 -0.92 39.04 -27.26
N LYS A 6 0.12 39.60 -26.59
CA LYS A 6 1.22 38.79 -26.03
C LYS A 6 1.10 38.40 -24.55
N PHE A 7 0.26 39.08 -23.78
CA PHE A 7 0.15 38.82 -22.33
C PHE A 7 -0.67 37.56 -22.02
N GLY A 8 -1.71 37.25 -22.80
CA GLY A 8 -2.54 36.08 -22.56
C GLY A 8 -1.84 34.73 -22.75
N HIS A 9 -0.94 34.64 -23.75
CA HIS A 9 -0.19 33.41 -23.99
C HIS A 9 0.85 33.15 -22.89
N LEU A 10 1.50 34.18 -22.36
CA LEU A 10 2.46 34.05 -21.28
C LEU A 10 1.79 33.57 -19.99
N TYR A 11 0.61 34.11 -19.67
CA TYR A 11 -0.18 33.68 -18.51
C TYR A 11 -0.66 32.23 -18.62
N LEU A 12 -1.10 31.79 -19.80
CA LEU A 12 -1.52 30.43 -20.08
C LEU A 12 -0.37 29.42 -19.90
N VAL A 13 0.83 29.76 -20.37
CA VAL A 13 2.01 28.89 -20.23
C VAL A 13 2.48 28.80 -18.79
N ILE A 14 2.40 29.89 -18.01
CA ILE A 14 2.75 29.89 -16.58
C ILE A 14 1.75 29.07 -15.78
N VAL A 15 0.45 29.20 -16.03
CA VAL A 15 -0.62 28.45 -15.33
C VAL A 15 -0.56 26.96 -15.67
N THR A 16 -0.35 26.59 -16.94
CA THR A 16 -0.16 25.17 -17.33
C THR A 16 1.13 24.58 -16.76
N GLY A 17 2.21 25.34 -16.67
CA GLY A 17 3.44 24.91 -16.00
C GLY A 17 3.28 24.68 -14.50
N LEU A 18 2.55 25.57 -13.80
CA LEU A 18 2.28 25.44 -12.36
C LEU A 18 1.36 24.25 -12.06
N VAL A 19 0.34 24.01 -12.87
CA VAL A 19 -0.55 22.84 -12.75
C VAL A 19 0.21 21.53 -13.00
N GLY A 20 1.15 21.51 -13.94
CA GLY A 20 2.02 20.37 -14.21
C GLY A 20 2.91 19.98 -13.02
N ILE A 21 3.39 20.95 -12.24
CA ILE A 21 4.22 20.72 -11.06
C ILE A 21 3.38 20.20 -9.88
N MET A 22 2.14 20.63 -9.73
CA MET A 22 1.22 20.17 -8.67
C MET A 22 0.76 18.71 -8.87
N LEU A 23 0.81 18.17 -10.08
CA LEU A 23 0.40 16.79 -10.39
C LEU A 23 1.49 15.74 -10.12
N SER A 24 2.72 16.15 -9.80
CA SER A 24 3.79 15.25 -9.34
C SER A 24 3.68 14.93 -7.84
N ALA A 25 2.46 14.80 -7.32
CA ALA A 25 2.22 14.33 -5.95
C ALA A 25 2.91 12.98 -5.76
N CYS A 26 3.95 12.98 -4.92
CA CYS A 26 4.82 11.85 -4.61
C CYS A 26 3.99 10.63 -4.16
N SER A 27 3.71 9.72 -5.08
CA SER A 27 3.22 8.40 -4.70
C SER A 27 4.37 7.66 -4.00
N THR A 28 4.20 7.39 -2.72
CA THR A 28 5.13 6.56 -1.93
C THR A 28 5.12 5.09 -2.35
N TYR A 29 4.11 4.69 -3.13
CA TYR A 29 3.95 3.32 -3.62
C TYR A 29 4.72 3.07 -4.91
N ASN A 30 5.22 1.84 -5.08
CA ASN A 30 5.97 1.36 -6.24
C ASN A 30 7.28 2.14 -6.50
N LYS A 31 7.87 2.72 -5.44
CA LYS A 31 9.19 3.35 -5.46
C LYS A 31 10.12 2.56 -4.54
N ILE A 32 11.35 2.33 -4.97
CA ILE A 32 12.39 1.72 -4.13
C ILE A 32 13.07 2.85 -3.37
N TYR A 33 13.05 2.76 -2.06
CA TYR A 33 13.78 3.63 -1.15
C TYR A 33 15.05 2.92 -0.73
N THR A 34 16.13 3.67 -0.59
CA THR A 34 17.43 3.18 -0.12
C THR A 34 17.79 3.96 1.13
N GLU A 35 18.24 3.26 2.13
CA GLU A 35 18.66 3.80 3.43
C GLU A 35 19.87 3.02 3.94
N ASP A 36 20.84 3.73 4.49
CA ASP A 36 21.97 3.13 5.17
C ASP A 36 21.66 3.07 6.68
N ASP A 37 21.49 1.87 7.21
CA ASP A 37 21.29 1.65 8.63
C ASP A 37 22.64 1.60 9.36
N ILE A 38 23.00 2.73 9.97
CA ILE A 38 24.28 2.90 10.69
C ILE A 38 24.30 2.01 11.93
N VAL A 39 23.17 1.73 12.58
CA VAL A 39 23.10 0.94 13.82
C VAL A 39 23.47 -0.51 13.55
N TYR A 40 22.92 -1.09 12.51
CA TYR A 40 23.16 -2.49 12.14
C TYR A 40 24.24 -2.63 11.05
N SER A 41 24.79 -1.50 10.57
CA SER A 41 25.77 -1.47 9.47
C SER A 41 25.26 -2.26 8.24
N THR A 42 24.00 -2.04 7.88
CA THR A 42 23.33 -2.65 6.73
C THR A 42 22.86 -1.60 5.75
N LYS A 43 22.85 -1.95 4.46
CA LYS A 43 22.20 -1.17 3.42
C LYS A 43 20.82 -1.76 3.18
N ARG A 44 19.80 -0.94 3.35
CA ARG A 44 18.40 -1.33 3.28
C ARG A 44 17.74 -0.77 2.04
N PHE A 45 17.00 -1.62 1.33
CA PHE A 45 16.17 -1.25 0.19
C PHE A 45 14.74 -1.66 0.47
N GLU A 46 13.81 -0.71 0.41
CA GLU A 46 12.40 -0.95 0.68
C GLU A 46 11.55 -0.66 -0.56
N LEU A 47 10.67 -1.59 -0.91
CA LEU A 47 9.61 -1.41 -1.90
C LEU A 47 8.26 -1.59 -1.23
N LYS A 48 7.42 -0.55 -1.27
CA LYS A 48 6.05 -0.59 -0.77
C LYS A 48 5.05 -0.53 -1.93
N TYR A 49 4.04 -1.40 -1.91
CA TYR A 49 2.92 -1.36 -2.84
C TYR A 49 1.60 -1.70 -2.17
N ASP A 50 0.51 -1.38 -2.84
CA ASP A 50 -0.84 -1.60 -2.34
C ASP A 50 -1.69 -2.41 -3.31
N TYR A 51 -2.74 -3.02 -2.76
CA TYR A 51 -3.77 -3.70 -3.52
C TYR A 51 -5.13 -3.49 -2.84
N LYS A 52 -6.14 -3.14 -3.62
CA LYS A 52 -7.51 -2.93 -3.14
C LYS A 52 -8.47 -3.87 -3.86
N ASN A 53 -9.11 -4.75 -3.11
CA ASN A 53 -10.22 -5.55 -3.59
C ASN A 53 -11.54 -4.82 -3.32
N ARG A 54 -12.27 -4.51 -4.39
CA ARG A 54 -13.59 -3.83 -4.33
C ARG A 54 -14.76 -4.80 -4.48
N SER A 55 -14.51 -6.12 -4.36
CA SER A 55 -15.58 -7.13 -4.44
C SER A 55 -16.64 -6.88 -3.35
N ARG A 56 -17.93 -6.98 -3.73
CA ARG A 56 -19.04 -6.85 -2.78
C ARG A 56 -19.03 -7.94 -1.70
N ARG A 57 -18.51 -9.13 -2.00
CA ARG A 57 -18.51 -10.26 -1.06
C ARG A 57 -17.49 -10.10 0.07
N MET A 58 -16.30 -9.59 -0.24
CA MET A 58 -15.23 -9.42 0.72
C MET A 58 -14.32 -8.26 0.28
N PRO A 59 -14.71 -7.02 0.57
CA PRO A 59 -13.85 -5.88 0.29
C PRO A 59 -12.68 -5.89 1.28
N PHE A 60 -11.47 -5.67 0.78
CA PHE A 60 -10.28 -5.53 1.62
C PHE A 60 -9.25 -4.59 1.00
N TYR A 61 -8.42 -4.05 1.86
CA TYR A 61 -7.23 -3.30 1.50
C TYR A 61 -5.99 -4.04 1.98
N PHE A 62 -4.97 -4.07 1.15
CA PHE A 62 -3.71 -4.74 1.42
C PHE A 62 -2.54 -3.83 1.08
N THR A 63 -1.54 -3.82 1.94
CA THR A 63 -0.25 -3.18 1.68
C THR A 63 0.86 -4.17 1.99
N GLN A 64 1.88 -4.21 1.16
CA GLN A 64 3.10 -4.95 1.44
C GLN A 64 4.30 -4.04 1.32
N SER A 65 5.21 -4.12 2.30
CA SER A 65 6.57 -3.61 2.20
C SER A 65 7.51 -4.81 2.10
N ILE A 66 8.32 -4.86 1.04
CA ILE A 66 9.39 -5.84 0.89
C ILE A 66 10.70 -5.11 1.16
N VAL A 67 11.46 -5.61 2.11
CA VAL A 67 12.76 -5.08 2.51
C VAL A 67 13.83 -6.07 2.11
N LYS A 68 14.82 -5.56 1.37
CA LYS A 68 16.09 -6.24 1.11
C LYS A 68 17.14 -5.58 1.99
N GLU A 69 17.88 -6.34 2.75
CA GLU A 69 19.00 -5.88 3.56
C GLU A 69 20.29 -6.55 3.10
N VAL A 70 21.34 -5.76 3.00
CA VAL A 70 22.68 -6.21 2.65
C VAL A 70 23.60 -5.83 3.79
N ASP A 71 24.19 -6.81 4.47
CA ASP A 71 25.11 -6.56 5.56
C ASP A 71 26.54 -6.21 5.05
N LYS A 72 27.43 -5.83 5.97
CA LYS A 72 28.83 -5.53 5.68
C LYS A 72 29.64 -6.68 5.07
N ASN A 73 29.14 -7.91 5.21
CA ASN A 73 29.74 -9.11 4.62
C ASN A 73 29.10 -9.49 3.30
N ASN A 74 28.24 -8.62 2.72
CA ASN A 74 27.44 -8.86 1.52
C ASN A 74 26.42 -9.99 1.65
N ASN A 75 26.06 -10.41 2.89
CA ASN A 75 24.94 -11.32 3.05
C ASN A 75 23.63 -10.58 2.79
N VAL A 76 22.76 -11.19 2.00
CA VAL A 76 21.49 -10.60 1.60
C VAL A 76 20.35 -11.33 2.29
N SER A 77 19.47 -10.56 2.92
CA SER A 77 18.22 -11.07 3.49
C SER A 77 17.01 -10.33 2.92
N TYR A 78 15.85 -10.98 2.93
CA TYR A 78 14.59 -10.42 2.48
C TYR A 78 13.51 -10.64 3.52
N GLN A 79 12.79 -9.56 3.84
CA GLN A 79 11.66 -9.60 4.76
C GLN A 79 10.45 -8.92 4.16
N ALA A 80 9.28 -9.51 4.37
CA ALA A 80 7.99 -8.92 3.98
C ALA A 80 7.22 -8.49 5.22
N TYR A 81 6.54 -7.35 5.09
CA TYR A 81 5.63 -6.77 6.07
C TYR A 81 4.29 -6.53 5.37
N ASP A 82 3.28 -7.29 5.76
CA ASP A 82 1.97 -7.27 5.14
C ASP A 82 0.93 -6.68 6.09
N VAL A 83 0.08 -5.82 5.57
CA VAL A 83 -1.04 -5.24 6.31
C VAL A 83 -2.32 -5.54 5.55
N ILE A 84 -3.25 -6.27 6.17
CA ILE A 84 -4.56 -6.58 5.64
C ILE A 84 -5.62 -5.87 6.48
N SER A 85 -6.44 -5.04 5.83
CA SER A 85 -7.57 -4.36 6.45
C SER A 85 -8.87 -4.95 5.90
N LEU A 86 -9.67 -5.53 6.79
CA LEU A 86 -10.97 -6.17 6.53
C LEU A 86 -12.10 -5.40 7.21
N THR A 87 -13.34 -5.67 6.79
CA THR A 87 -14.54 -5.21 7.52
C THR A 87 -14.66 -5.91 8.87
N SER A 88 -15.38 -5.29 9.80
CA SER A 88 -15.60 -5.84 11.16
C SER A 88 -16.30 -7.19 11.16
N SER A 89 -17.16 -7.45 10.17
CA SER A 89 -17.90 -8.71 10.02
C SER A 89 -17.06 -9.88 9.50
N SER A 90 -15.82 -9.62 9.06
CA SER A 90 -14.94 -10.68 8.55
C SER A 90 -14.39 -11.56 9.68
N PHE A 91 -14.08 -12.81 9.37
CA PHE A 91 -13.32 -13.67 10.28
C PHE A 91 -11.90 -13.13 10.45
N ARG A 92 -11.23 -13.58 11.50
CA ARG A 92 -9.80 -13.34 11.68
C ARG A 92 -9.02 -13.95 10.50
N VAL A 93 -7.95 -13.31 10.08
CA VAL A 93 -7.03 -13.89 9.09
C VAL A 93 -6.19 -14.96 9.79
N ASP A 94 -6.06 -16.13 9.16
CA ASP A 94 -5.24 -17.23 9.66
C ASP A 94 -3.75 -16.85 9.66
N GLU A 95 -3.00 -17.47 10.56
CA GLU A 95 -1.55 -17.25 10.71
C GLU A 95 -0.74 -18.01 9.64
N LYS A 96 -1.19 -17.89 8.39
CA LYS A 96 -0.58 -18.56 7.23
C LYS A 96 -0.53 -17.62 6.04
N ALA A 97 0.67 -17.36 5.55
CA ALA A 97 0.89 -16.66 4.30
C ALA A 97 1.41 -17.66 3.26
N ILE A 98 0.82 -17.67 2.08
CA ILE A 98 1.25 -18.54 0.97
C ILE A 98 1.57 -17.65 -0.23
N LEU A 99 2.82 -17.66 -0.63
CA LEU A 99 3.25 -17.06 -1.88
C LEU A 99 3.03 -18.07 -3.01
N ILE A 100 2.35 -17.67 -4.08
CA ILE A 100 2.07 -18.52 -5.25
C ILE A 100 2.83 -17.92 -6.43
N ILE A 101 3.81 -18.67 -6.94
CA ILE A 101 4.68 -18.27 -8.04
C ILE A 101 4.43 -19.24 -9.20
N ASP A 102 3.95 -18.73 -10.34
CA ASP A 102 3.62 -19.51 -11.53
C ASP A 102 2.83 -20.81 -11.18
N ASN A 103 1.78 -20.63 -10.36
CA ASN A 103 0.88 -21.66 -9.83
C ASN A 103 1.52 -22.66 -8.82
N ARG A 104 2.74 -22.46 -8.37
CA ARG A 104 3.36 -23.27 -7.31
C ARG A 104 3.24 -22.56 -5.96
N PRO A 105 2.71 -23.22 -4.91
CA PRO A 105 2.59 -22.62 -3.59
C PRO A 105 3.89 -22.73 -2.80
N TYR A 106 4.27 -21.64 -2.14
CA TYR A 106 5.40 -21.53 -1.22
C TYR A 106 4.85 -21.02 0.10
N PRO A 107 4.67 -21.88 1.12
CA PRO A 107 4.25 -21.43 2.44
C PRO A 107 5.36 -20.60 3.08
N MET A 108 4.97 -19.45 3.67
CA MET A 108 5.89 -18.57 4.40
C MET A 108 5.69 -18.81 5.89
N GLU A 109 6.80 -18.93 6.60
CA GLU A 109 6.80 -18.96 8.07
C GLU A 109 6.65 -17.53 8.59
N ILE A 110 5.60 -17.31 9.40
CA ILE A 110 5.30 -16.00 9.94
C ILE A 110 6.12 -15.80 11.22
N ASP A 111 6.98 -14.76 11.23
CA ASP A 111 7.78 -14.39 12.39
C ASP A 111 6.92 -13.68 13.45
N LYS A 112 6.00 -12.81 13.00
CA LYS A 112 5.17 -11.99 13.88
C LYS A 112 3.79 -11.73 13.27
N ILE A 113 2.77 -11.75 14.13
CA ILE A 113 1.41 -11.34 13.80
C ILE A 113 0.91 -10.32 14.82
N GLU A 114 0.28 -9.26 14.33
CA GLU A 114 -0.40 -8.25 15.14
C GLU A 114 -1.83 -8.09 14.67
N LEU A 115 -2.75 -7.98 15.61
CA LEU A 115 -4.18 -7.83 15.37
C LEU A 115 -4.69 -6.57 16.04
N GLU A 116 -5.42 -5.77 15.27
CA GLU A 116 -6.00 -4.52 15.75
C GLU A 116 -7.43 -4.38 15.26
N ASN A 117 -8.34 -3.96 16.16
CA ASN A 117 -9.68 -3.55 15.78
C ASN A 117 -9.74 -2.02 15.83
N VAL A 118 -9.97 -1.40 14.68
CA VAL A 118 -10.07 0.06 14.56
C VAL A 118 -11.54 0.44 14.45
N LYS A 119 -11.98 1.29 15.38
CA LYS A 119 -13.30 1.91 15.36
C LYS A 119 -13.14 3.38 14.97
N THR A 120 -13.80 3.79 13.89
CA THR A 120 -13.84 5.17 13.46
C THR A 120 -15.28 5.67 13.52
N ILE A 121 -15.52 6.74 14.26
CA ILE A 121 -16.80 7.43 14.31
C ILE A 121 -16.66 8.69 13.49
N SER A 122 -17.57 8.89 12.54
CA SER A 122 -17.66 10.10 11.72
C SER A 122 -18.97 10.79 11.98
N GLU A 123 -18.92 12.11 12.22
CA GLU A 123 -20.09 12.97 12.40
C GLU A 123 -20.51 13.55 11.05
N SER A 124 -21.80 13.54 10.78
CA SER A 124 -22.38 14.26 9.66
C SER A 124 -22.99 15.56 10.18
N THR A 125 -22.60 16.68 9.61
CA THR A 125 -23.15 17.99 9.96
C THR A 125 -23.97 18.55 8.81
N THR A 126 -25.01 19.32 9.15
CA THR A 126 -25.81 20.10 8.20
C THR A 126 -25.83 21.53 8.65
N ASP A 127 -25.58 22.45 7.74
CA ASP A 127 -25.65 23.88 8.01
C ASP A 127 -27.12 24.33 7.95
N ILE A 128 -27.60 24.92 9.03
CA ILE A 128 -28.96 25.49 9.16
C ILE A 128 -28.83 26.99 9.26
N GLN A 129 -29.58 27.70 8.40
CA GLN A 129 -29.70 29.13 8.48
C GLN A 129 -30.75 29.51 9.54
N THR A 130 -30.36 30.32 10.53
CA THR A 130 -31.24 30.81 11.59
C THR A 130 -31.98 32.06 11.11
N LEU A 131 -33.02 32.49 11.85
CA LEU A 131 -33.87 33.64 11.51
C LEU A 131 -33.10 34.95 11.43
N ASP A 132 -31.96 35.06 12.08
CA ASP A 132 -31.06 36.24 12.07
C ASP A 132 -30.00 36.14 10.94
N SER A 133 -30.17 35.24 9.97
CA SER A 133 -29.25 35.00 8.85
C SER A 133 -27.85 34.47 9.25
N THR A 134 -27.70 34.01 10.49
CA THR A 134 -26.49 33.29 10.89
C THR A 134 -26.58 31.81 10.43
N THR A 135 -25.43 31.22 10.09
CA THR A 135 -25.35 29.81 9.73
C THR A 135 -24.79 29.03 10.92
N VAL A 136 -25.51 28.01 11.36
CA VAL A 136 -25.08 27.13 12.45
C VAL A 136 -24.96 25.71 11.93
N SER A 137 -23.79 25.09 12.09
CA SER A 137 -23.59 23.68 11.77
C SER A 137 -24.12 22.79 12.90
N VAL A 138 -25.08 21.95 12.58
CA VAL A 138 -25.71 21.02 13.51
C VAL A 138 -25.34 19.60 13.16
N ILE A 139 -24.96 18.79 14.14
CA ILE A 139 -24.70 17.36 13.94
C ILE A 139 -26.03 16.67 13.65
N THR A 140 -26.16 16.06 12.47
CA THR A 140 -27.38 15.39 11.99
C THR A 140 -27.28 13.86 12.03
N GLY A 141 -26.10 13.33 12.27
CA GLY A 141 -25.90 11.87 12.37
C GLY A 141 -24.50 11.46 12.72
N TYR A 142 -24.39 10.20 13.11
CA TYR A 142 -23.12 9.53 13.36
C TYR A 142 -23.04 8.29 12.45
N SER A 143 -21.87 8.05 11.86
CA SER A 143 -21.59 6.80 11.18
C SER A 143 -20.39 6.11 11.84
N GLU A 144 -20.50 4.80 12.02
CA GLU A 144 -19.47 3.98 12.62
C GLU A 144 -18.84 3.08 11.54
N ASN A 145 -17.52 3.14 11.40
CA ASN A 145 -16.77 2.30 10.49
C ASN A 145 -15.74 1.49 11.29
N ASN A 146 -16.01 0.19 11.43
CA ASN A 146 -15.16 -0.72 12.14
C ASN A 146 -14.35 -1.57 11.17
N ARG A 147 -13.06 -1.69 11.43
CA ARG A 147 -12.12 -2.49 10.61
C ARG A 147 -11.28 -3.40 11.48
N LYS A 148 -10.97 -4.58 10.94
CA LYS A 148 -9.97 -5.49 11.50
C LYS A 148 -8.70 -5.34 10.69
N ILE A 149 -7.61 -5.02 11.36
CA ILE A 149 -6.28 -4.89 10.74
C ILE A 149 -5.43 -6.04 11.25
N THR A 150 -4.86 -6.79 10.32
CA THR A 150 -3.87 -7.83 10.63
C THR A 150 -2.55 -7.44 9.98
N ARG A 151 -1.47 -7.46 10.76
CA ARG A 151 -0.10 -7.23 10.29
C ARG A 151 0.70 -8.51 10.42
N PHE A 152 1.43 -8.84 9.37
CA PHE A 152 2.32 -10.00 9.34
C PHE A 152 3.74 -9.54 9.03
N SER A 153 4.72 -10.20 9.63
CA SER A 153 6.09 -10.15 9.15
C SER A 153 6.62 -11.57 8.94
N TYR A 154 7.37 -11.76 7.87
CA TYR A 154 7.98 -13.05 7.54
C TYR A 154 9.20 -12.87 6.65
N LYS A 155 10.17 -13.79 6.81
CA LYS A 155 11.33 -13.87 5.94
C LYS A 155 10.98 -14.55 4.64
N ILE A 156 11.52 -14.03 3.52
CA ILE A 156 11.41 -14.69 2.22
C ILE A 156 12.74 -15.40 1.96
N PRO A 157 12.74 -16.75 1.89
CA PRO A 157 13.96 -17.52 1.60
C PRO A 157 14.60 -17.09 0.28
N VAL A 158 15.92 -17.06 0.23
CA VAL A 158 16.66 -16.69 -0.99
C VAL A 158 16.29 -17.58 -2.18
N SER A 159 16.04 -18.87 -1.95
CA SER A 159 15.52 -19.79 -2.97
C SER A 159 14.20 -19.32 -3.57
N THR A 160 13.26 -18.86 -2.73
CA THR A 160 11.97 -18.30 -3.18
C THR A 160 12.17 -16.98 -3.94
N ILE A 161 13.12 -16.14 -3.51
CA ILE A 161 13.48 -14.90 -4.22
C ILE A 161 13.98 -15.20 -5.64
N MET A 162 14.76 -16.26 -5.83
CA MET A 162 15.23 -16.66 -7.16
C MET A 162 14.07 -17.11 -8.08
N GLU A 163 13.04 -17.74 -7.50
CA GLU A 163 11.82 -18.09 -8.24
C GLU A 163 11.00 -16.83 -8.58
N ILE A 164 10.86 -15.87 -7.64
CA ILE A 164 10.21 -14.56 -7.89
C ILE A 164 10.89 -13.83 -9.06
N LYS A 165 12.22 -13.86 -9.13
CA LYS A 165 12.98 -13.22 -10.20
C LYS A 165 12.63 -13.73 -11.59
N LYS A 166 12.37 -15.04 -11.72
CA LYS A 166 12.01 -15.71 -12.98
C LYS A 166 10.50 -15.67 -13.27
N ALA A 167 9.67 -15.48 -12.26
CA ALA A 167 8.22 -15.63 -12.31
C ALA A 167 7.53 -14.76 -13.37
N ASN A 168 6.49 -15.28 -14.01
CA ASN A 168 5.56 -14.51 -14.82
C ASN A 168 4.39 -13.98 -13.99
N GLN A 169 3.96 -14.75 -12.98
CA GLN A 169 2.85 -14.43 -12.11
C GLN A 169 3.21 -14.67 -10.65
N ILE A 170 2.80 -13.74 -9.81
CA ILE A 170 2.99 -13.82 -8.36
C ILE A 170 1.67 -13.45 -7.70
N TYR A 171 1.22 -14.28 -6.76
CA TYR A 171 0.06 -14.03 -5.92
C TYR A 171 0.43 -14.26 -4.46
N ILE A 172 -0.26 -13.58 -3.56
CA ILE A 172 -0.16 -13.85 -2.12
C ILE A 172 -1.54 -14.30 -1.66
N ARG A 173 -1.60 -15.36 -0.89
CA ARG A 173 -2.84 -15.93 -0.38
C ARG A 173 -2.85 -16.01 1.13
N TYR A 174 -3.97 -15.57 1.70
CA TYR A 174 -4.34 -15.73 3.09
C TYR A 174 -5.71 -16.37 3.18
N TYR A 175 -6.06 -16.87 4.36
CA TYR A 175 -7.38 -17.39 4.66
C TYR A 175 -8.02 -16.59 5.79
N SER A 176 -9.34 -16.45 5.75
CA SER A 176 -10.14 -15.76 6.77
C SER A 176 -11.44 -16.54 6.92
N GLY A 177 -11.47 -17.48 7.87
CA GLY A 177 -12.54 -18.47 7.98
C GLY A 177 -12.71 -19.23 6.65
N PRO A 178 -13.95 -19.27 6.09
CA PRO A 178 -14.20 -19.99 4.83
C PRO A 178 -13.70 -19.24 3.58
N SER A 179 -13.17 -18.03 3.73
CA SER A 179 -12.83 -17.15 2.60
C SER A 179 -11.35 -17.16 2.28
N MET A 180 -11.03 -17.12 0.99
CA MET A 180 -9.67 -16.97 0.48
C MET A 180 -9.41 -15.50 0.10
N ILE A 181 -8.39 -14.89 0.69
CA ILE A 181 -7.89 -13.56 0.36
C ILE A 181 -6.74 -13.75 -0.63
N THR A 182 -6.95 -13.45 -1.91
CA THR A 182 -5.91 -13.55 -2.92
C THR A 182 -5.53 -12.16 -3.41
N ILE A 183 -4.28 -11.78 -3.15
CA ILE A 183 -3.67 -10.55 -3.61
C ILE A 183 -2.98 -10.82 -4.95
N LYS A 184 -3.30 -10.00 -5.95
CA LYS A 184 -2.72 -10.05 -7.30
C LYS A 184 -1.96 -8.75 -7.56
N PRO A 185 -0.66 -8.68 -7.24
CA PRO A 185 0.12 -7.48 -7.52
C PRO A 185 0.03 -7.07 -8.99
N LYS A 186 -0.05 -5.77 -9.24
CA LYS A 186 -0.09 -5.22 -10.60
C LYS A 186 1.23 -5.53 -11.32
N LYS A 187 1.21 -5.59 -12.65
CA LYS A 187 2.43 -5.81 -13.47
C LYS A 187 3.57 -4.85 -13.10
N LEU A 188 3.23 -3.58 -12.80
CA LEU A 188 4.20 -2.59 -12.35
C LEU A 188 4.86 -2.98 -11.01
N SER A 189 4.06 -3.43 -10.03
CA SER A 189 4.57 -3.88 -8.73
C SER A 189 5.49 -5.09 -8.89
N ILE A 190 5.10 -6.07 -9.70
CA ILE A 190 5.96 -7.24 -10.02
C ILE A 190 7.29 -6.80 -10.65
N LYS A 191 7.25 -5.88 -11.63
CA LYS A 191 8.48 -5.31 -12.22
C LYS A 191 9.36 -4.62 -11.19
N LYS A 192 8.76 -3.92 -10.22
CA LYS A 192 9.50 -3.24 -9.14
C LYS A 192 10.07 -4.23 -8.12
N ILE A 193 9.35 -5.31 -7.80
CA ILE A 193 9.86 -6.40 -6.93
C ILE A 193 11.12 -7.01 -7.58
N LYS A 194 11.07 -7.34 -8.87
CA LYS A 194 12.24 -7.84 -9.59
C LYS A 194 13.40 -6.84 -9.59
N LYS A 195 13.09 -5.55 -9.80
CA LYS A 195 14.11 -4.50 -9.72
C LYS A 195 14.73 -4.41 -8.33
N LEU A 196 13.94 -4.52 -7.25
CA LEU A 196 14.44 -4.54 -5.87
C LEU A 196 15.44 -5.69 -5.65
N ILE A 197 15.14 -6.87 -6.18
CA ILE A 197 16.03 -8.04 -6.09
C ILE A 197 17.37 -7.75 -6.76
N ASP A 198 17.37 -7.07 -7.90
CA ASP A 198 18.56 -6.75 -8.70
C ASP A 198 19.32 -5.48 -8.23
N THR A 199 18.77 -4.71 -7.28
CA THR A 199 19.43 -3.49 -6.75
C THR A 199 20.60 -3.89 -5.85
N GLU A 200 21.76 -3.25 -6.03
CA GLU A 200 23.00 -3.42 -5.23
C GLU A 200 23.22 -2.25 -4.28
#